data_33d2740b16724ad40b7f076177ed5b8f
#
_entry.id   33d2740b16724ad40b7f076177ed5b8f
#
_cell.length_a   1.000
_cell.length_b   1.000
_cell.length_c   1.000
_cell.angle_alpha   90.00
_cell.angle_beta   90.00
_cell.angle_gamma   90.00
#
_symmetry.space_group_name_H-M   'P 1'
#
loop_
_entity.id
_entity.type
_entity.pdbx_description
1 polymer ?
#
loop_
_entity_poly.entity_id
_entity_poly.type
_entity_poly.pdbx_seq_one_letter_code
_entity_poly.pdbx_strand_id
1 'polypeptide(L)'
;MLTERSILSQCEVLPNGIIQVRMSDQIVDGEVVKSSTFRRYVLAPGSDLTSQPQQVVAIATAIWTPDVVAAYTANQQLSAKVKTLESK
;
A
#
# COMPACT_ATOMS: atom_id res chain seq x y z
N MET A 1 -0.50 23.43 21.27
CA MET A 1 -1.00 23.72 19.91
C MET A 1 -1.28 22.41 19.20
N LEU A 2 -2.48 22.27 18.63
CA LEU A 2 -2.86 21.05 17.94
C LEU A 2 -2.25 21.01 16.53
N THR A 3 -1.69 19.88 16.20
CA THR A 3 -1.07 19.65 14.88
C THR A 3 -1.56 18.30 14.35
N GLU A 4 -1.79 18.23 13.06
CA GLU A 4 -2.12 16.98 12.39
C GLU A 4 -0.85 16.36 11.80
N ARG A 5 -0.73 15.04 11.92
CA ARG A 5 0.34 14.31 11.27
C ARG A 5 -0.14 12.93 10.84
N SER A 6 0.49 12.39 9.81
CA SER A 6 0.25 11.02 9.38
C SER A 6 1.57 10.27 9.43
N ILE A 7 1.57 9.12 10.08
CA ILE A 7 2.75 8.27 10.18
C ILE A 7 2.44 6.88 9.65
N LEU A 8 3.48 6.23 9.14
CA LEU A 8 3.37 4.84 8.72
C LEU A 8 3.31 3.95 9.96
N SER A 9 2.19 3.26 10.15
CA SER A 9 1.98 2.40 11.30
C SER A 9 2.41 0.96 11.00
N GLN A 10 2.07 0.46 9.81
CA GLN A 10 2.39 -0.91 9.44
C GLN A 10 2.47 -1.03 7.93
N CYS A 11 3.37 -1.87 7.47
CA CYS A 11 3.52 -2.18 6.05
C CYS A 11 3.73 -3.68 5.93
N GLU A 12 2.87 -4.35 5.17
CA GLU A 12 2.95 -5.80 4.96
C GLU A 12 3.10 -6.10 3.49
N VAL A 13 4.04 -6.97 3.17
CA VAL A 13 4.30 -7.41 1.79
C VAL A 13 3.71 -8.80 1.62
N LEU A 14 2.82 -8.93 0.64
CA LEU A 14 2.20 -10.21 0.30
C LEU A 14 3.06 -10.97 -0.71
N PRO A 15 2.89 -12.30 -0.82
CA PRO A 15 3.72 -13.10 -1.74
C PRO A 15 3.67 -12.67 -3.20
N ASN A 16 2.56 -12.08 -3.65
CA ASN A 16 2.40 -11.61 -5.03
C ASN A 16 2.95 -10.21 -5.27
N GLY A 17 3.61 -9.61 -4.26
CA GLY A 17 4.17 -8.27 -4.37
C GLY A 17 3.25 -7.14 -3.96
N ILE A 18 2.01 -7.43 -3.62
CA ILE A 18 1.10 -6.41 -3.11
C ILE A 18 1.57 -5.93 -1.74
N ILE A 19 1.53 -4.62 -1.52
CA ILE A 19 1.90 -4.01 -0.25
C ILE A 19 0.64 -3.48 0.42
N GLN A 20 0.37 -3.96 1.63
CA GLN A 20 -0.71 -3.42 2.45
C GLN A 20 -0.12 -2.38 3.40
N VAL A 21 -0.69 -1.18 3.38
CA VAL A 21 -0.18 -0.05 4.16
C VAL A 21 -1.24 0.37 5.16
N ARG A 22 -0.81 0.59 6.40
CA ARG A 22 -1.65 1.19 7.43
C ARG A 22 -1.00 2.46 7.93
N MET A 23 -1.69 3.57 7.72
CA MET A 23 -1.26 4.88 8.21
C MET A 23 -2.02 5.21 9.49
N SER A 24 -1.35 5.90 10.40
CA SER A 24 -1.99 6.47 11.58
C SER A 24 -2.11 7.98 11.38
N ASP A 25 -3.33 8.47 11.27
CA ASP A 25 -3.61 9.90 11.17
C ASP A 25 -3.86 10.40 12.58
N GLN A 26 -2.99 11.29 13.07
CA GLN A 26 -2.96 11.68 14.47
C GLN A 26 -3.15 13.18 14.63
N ILE A 27 -3.85 13.54 15.70
CA ILE A 27 -3.90 14.93 16.18
C ILE A 27 -3.05 14.98 17.44
N VAL A 28 -2.05 15.86 17.44
CA VAL A 28 -1.01 15.91 18.46
C VAL A 28 -0.99 17.30 19.08
N ASP A 29 -0.90 17.36 20.41
CA ASP A 29 -0.69 18.60 21.15
C ASP A 29 0.70 18.52 21.78
N GLY A 30 1.66 19.26 21.16
CA GLY A 30 3.05 19.13 21.55
C GLY A 30 3.55 17.70 21.31
N GLU A 31 3.84 16.98 22.39
CA GLU A 31 4.31 15.59 22.31
C GLU A 31 3.20 14.57 22.61
N VAL A 32 1.99 15.03 22.91
CA VAL A 32 0.90 14.18 23.35
C VAL A 32 -0.05 13.94 22.18
N VAL A 33 -0.29 12.65 21.86
CA VAL A 33 -1.29 12.27 20.85
C VAL A 33 -2.68 12.37 21.47
N LYS A 34 -3.50 13.28 20.95
CA LYS A 34 -4.86 13.51 21.44
C LYS A 34 -5.86 12.57 20.80
N SER A 35 -5.68 12.24 19.53
CA SER A 35 -6.51 11.25 18.86
C SER A 35 -5.74 10.62 17.73
N SER A 36 -6.14 9.42 17.34
CA SER A 36 -5.56 8.72 16.21
C SER A 36 -6.61 7.89 15.52
N THR A 37 -6.50 7.79 14.20
CA THR A 37 -7.37 6.98 13.35
C THR A 37 -6.51 6.23 12.37
N PHE A 38 -6.80 4.95 12.14
CA PHE A 38 -6.06 4.16 11.17
C PHE A 38 -6.71 4.27 9.81
N ARG A 39 -5.87 4.39 8.79
CA ARG A 39 -6.27 4.41 7.39
C ARG A 39 -5.47 3.34 6.67
N ARG A 40 -6.18 2.45 5.96
CA ARG A 40 -5.55 1.33 5.28
C ARG A 40 -5.77 1.43 3.79
N TYR A 41 -4.75 1.06 3.03
CA TYR A 41 -4.85 0.95 1.58
C TYR A 41 -3.85 -0.07 1.07
N VAL A 42 -3.99 -0.42 -0.20
CA VAL A 42 -3.22 -1.46 -0.85
C VAL A 42 -2.55 -0.88 -2.08
N LEU A 43 -1.28 -1.27 -2.29
CA LEU A 43 -0.51 -0.88 -3.47
C LEU A 43 -0.18 -2.14 -4.26
N ALA A 44 -0.60 -2.16 -5.52
CA ALA A 44 -0.26 -3.26 -6.44
C ALA A 44 1.09 -2.99 -7.09
N PRO A 45 1.84 -4.06 -7.48
CA PRO A 45 3.09 -3.88 -8.20
C PRO A 45 2.94 -2.98 -9.41
N GLY A 46 3.81 -2.00 -9.56
CA GLY A 46 3.76 -1.02 -10.63
C GLY A 46 2.94 0.23 -10.33
N SER A 47 2.32 0.32 -9.14
CA SER A 47 1.55 1.51 -8.76
C SER A 47 2.42 2.74 -8.62
N ASP A 48 1.81 3.92 -8.79
CA ASP A 48 2.48 5.20 -8.60
C ASP A 48 2.84 5.39 -7.13
N LEU A 49 4.11 5.68 -6.87
CA LEU A 49 4.63 5.86 -5.52
C LEU A 49 4.91 7.32 -5.18
N THR A 50 4.51 8.26 -6.04
CA THR A 50 4.88 9.67 -5.92
C THR A 50 4.47 10.27 -4.57
N SER A 51 3.30 9.90 -4.07
CA SER A 51 2.75 10.45 -2.83
C SER A 51 2.93 9.54 -1.62
N GLN A 52 3.71 8.46 -1.76
CA GLN A 52 3.87 7.49 -0.69
C GLN A 52 4.97 7.87 0.29
N PRO A 53 4.88 7.41 1.56
CA PRO A 53 5.98 7.60 2.51
C PRO A 53 7.28 6.99 1.98
N GLN A 54 8.42 7.58 2.33
CA GLN A 54 9.72 7.13 1.86
C GLN A 54 9.97 5.66 2.18
N GLN A 55 9.54 5.19 3.34
CA GLN A 55 9.70 3.79 3.75
C GLN A 55 8.96 2.86 2.81
N VAL A 56 7.74 3.23 2.40
CA VAL A 56 6.94 2.44 1.45
C VAL A 56 7.61 2.44 0.08
N VAL A 57 8.12 3.59 -0.37
CA VAL A 57 8.83 3.70 -1.65
C VAL A 57 10.06 2.80 -1.65
N ALA A 58 10.83 2.81 -0.56
CA ALA A 58 12.03 1.97 -0.45
C ALA A 58 11.70 0.48 -0.53
N ILE A 59 10.67 0.04 0.18
CA ILE A 59 10.23 -1.35 0.17
C ILE A 59 9.74 -1.73 -1.23
N ALA A 60 8.89 -0.92 -1.83
CA ALA A 60 8.36 -1.18 -3.17
C ALA A 60 9.48 -1.27 -4.20
N THR A 61 10.43 -0.36 -4.15
CA THR A 61 11.56 -0.34 -5.07
C THR A 61 12.39 -1.62 -4.95
N ALA A 62 12.54 -2.13 -3.72
CA ALA A 62 13.31 -3.34 -3.48
C ALA A 62 12.60 -4.60 -3.99
N ILE A 63 11.27 -4.68 -3.86
CA ILE A 63 10.51 -5.91 -4.17
C ILE A 63 9.84 -5.89 -5.54
N TRP A 64 9.54 -4.71 -6.10
CA TRP A 64 8.87 -4.59 -7.40
C TRP A 64 9.88 -4.60 -8.53
N THR A 65 10.52 -5.75 -8.73
CA THR A 65 11.38 -5.96 -9.88
C THR A 65 10.52 -6.06 -11.15
N PRO A 66 11.11 -5.89 -12.35
CA PRO A 66 10.35 -6.07 -13.59
C PRO A 66 9.64 -7.42 -13.66
N ASP A 67 10.27 -8.49 -13.15
CA ASP A 67 9.65 -9.82 -13.13
C ASP A 67 8.43 -9.88 -12.25
N VAL A 68 8.47 -9.24 -11.07
CA VAL A 68 7.34 -9.21 -10.14
C VAL A 68 6.17 -8.44 -10.74
N VAL A 69 6.44 -7.28 -11.33
CA VAL A 69 5.41 -6.46 -11.96
C VAL A 69 4.77 -7.21 -13.14
N ALA A 70 5.59 -7.85 -13.96
CA ALA A 70 5.10 -8.62 -15.10
C ALA A 70 4.23 -9.80 -14.66
N ALA A 71 4.66 -10.53 -13.63
CA ALA A 71 3.90 -11.66 -13.09
C ALA A 71 2.56 -11.21 -12.51
N TYR A 72 2.53 -10.10 -11.80
CA TYR A 72 1.30 -9.55 -11.25
C TYR A 72 0.32 -9.17 -12.37
N THR A 73 0.80 -8.48 -13.39
CA THR A 73 -0.02 -8.07 -14.53
C THR A 73 -0.61 -9.30 -15.26
N ALA A 74 0.19 -10.32 -15.47
CA ALA A 74 -0.26 -11.56 -16.10
C ALA A 74 -1.34 -12.25 -15.26
N ASN A 75 -1.18 -12.32 -13.96
CA ASN A 75 -2.16 -12.91 -13.04
C ASN A 75 -3.46 -12.13 -13.03
N GLN A 76 -3.40 -10.81 -13.11
CA GLN A 76 -4.59 -9.97 -13.18
C GLN A 76 -5.39 -10.24 -14.45
N GLN A 77 -4.73 -10.40 -15.58
CA GLN A 77 -5.38 -10.71 -16.83
C GLN A 77 -6.05 -12.10 -16.79
N LEU A 78 -5.38 -13.09 -16.20
CA LEU A 78 -5.96 -14.42 -16.03
C LEU A 78 -7.18 -14.40 -15.11
N SER A 79 -7.10 -13.71 -13.99
CA SER A 79 -8.21 -13.59 -13.05
C SER A 79 -9.43 -12.94 -13.67
N ALA A 80 -9.22 -11.87 -14.43
CA ALA A 80 -10.31 -11.18 -15.12
C ALA A 80 -10.96 -12.10 -16.15
N LYS A 81 -10.17 -12.88 -16.90
CA LYS A 81 -10.67 -13.81 -17.90
C LYS A 81 -11.50 -14.93 -17.26
N VAL A 82 -11.03 -15.48 -16.13
CA VAL A 82 -11.74 -16.53 -15.41
C VAL A 82 -13.06 -16.01 -14.87
N LYS A 83 -13.08 -14.81 -14.29
CA LYS A 83 -14.31 -14.19 -13.79
C LYS A 83 -15.35 -13.99 -14.90
N THR A 84 -14.90 -13.60 -16.09
CA THR A 84 -15.80 -13.44 -17.24
C THR A 84 -16.44 -14.76 -17.62
N LEU A 85 -15.68 -15.84 -17.61
CA LEU A 85 -16.20 -17.17 -17.92
C LEU A 85 -17.17 -17.68 -16.86
N GLU A 86 -16.88 -17.41 -15.58
CA GLU A 86 -17.71 -17.86 -14.47
C GLU A 86 -19.04 -17.11 -14.36
N SER A 87 -19.10 -15.89 -14.83
CA SER A 87 -20.28 -15.04 -14.68
C SER A 87 -21.38 -15.33 -15.72
N LYS A 88 -21.16 -16.27 -16.59
CA LYS A 88 -22.16 -16.64 -17.62
C LYS A 88 -23.16 -17.67 -17.15
#